data_ff87805461c11e5e60104ac692b2f42b
#
_entry.id   ff87805461c11e5e60104ac692b2f42b
#
_cell.length_a   1.000
_cell.length_b   1.000
_cell.length_c   1.000
_cell.angle_alpha   90.00
_cell.angle_beta   90.00
_cell.angle_gamma   90.00
#
_symmetry.space_group_name_H-M   'P 1'
#
loop_
_entity.id
_entity.type
_entity.pdbx_description
1 polymer ?
#
loop_
_entity_poly.entity_id
_entity_poly.type
_entity_poly.pdbx_seq_one_letter_code
_entity_poly.pdbx_strand_id
1 'polypeptide(L)'
;MVTLDEIDLAIMRATQAGLPLTQRPYQHIAEQLDLTAEVVMTRMAAMQDQGVIRRIGAVPNHYKLGYRFNGMTVWNVPGESIDDLGQKVGQLEFVSHCYHRLRHLPEWPYNLFAMVHGKSQADVDKQIQQIADLLGDSNMGSEVLYSTKILKKTGFRSRD
;
A
#
# COMPACT_ATOMS: atom_id res chain seq x y z
N MET A 1 21.87 -9.64 -3.06
CA MET A 1 21.17 -8.70 -3.96
C MET A 1 20.69 -9.53 -5.14
N VAL A 2 19.41 -9.47 -5.51
CA VAL A 2 18.87 -10.18 -6.68
C VAL A 2 19.43 -9.51 -7.93
N THR A 3 20.00 -10.30 -8.85
CA THR A 3 20.50 -9.77 -10.13
C THR A 3 19.41 -9.98 -11.17
N LEU A 4 18.87 -8.88 -11.69
CA LEU A 4 17.90 -8.87 -12.79
C LEU A 4 18.64 -8.58 -14.10
N ASP A 5 18.29 -9.31 -15.16
CA ASP A 5 18.80 -9.02 -16.49
C ASP A 5 17.91 -8.01 -17.24
N GLU A 6 18.31 -7.63 -18.45
CA GLU A 6 17.58 -6.65 -19.26
C GLU A 6 16.18 -7.12 -19.63
N ILE A 7 15.96 -8.43 -19.78
CA ILE A 7 14.66 -9.02 -20.08
C ILE A 7 13.74 -8.88 -18.86
N ASP A 8 14.23 -9.18 -17.67
CA ASP A 8 13.49 -9.03 -16.42
C ASP A 8 13.06 -7.57 -16.21
N LEU A 9 13.98 -6.63 -16.44
CA LEU A 9 13.70 -5.19 -16.35
C LEU A 9 12.67 -4.74 -17.41
N ALA A 10 12.75 -5.26 -18.63
CA ALA A 10 11.78 -4.97 -19.70
C ALA A 10 10.38 -5.48 -19.34
N ILE A 11 10.27 -6.71 -18.82
CA ILE A 11 9.00 -7.30 -18.36
C ILE A 11 8.45 -6.48 -17.20
N MET A 12 9.26 -6.09 -16.22
CA MET A 12 8.82 -5.23 -15.10
C MET A 12 8.27 -3.90 -15.60
N ARG A 13 8.97 -3.21 -16.51
CA ARG A 13 8.49 -1.94 -17.07
C ARG A 13 7.17 -2.09 -17.82
N ALA A 14 7.03 -3.14 -18.63
CA ALA A 14 5.80 -3.42 -19.39
C ALA A 14 4.61 -3.76 -18.47
N THR A 15 4.86 -4.33 -17.28
CA THR A 15 3.82 -4.81 -16.37
C THR A 15 3.60 -3.93 -15.12
N GLN A 16 4.45 -2.93 -14.86
CA GLN A 16 4.35 -2.07 -13.67
C GLN A 16 3.05 -1.24 -13.59
N ALA A 17 2.34 -1.06 -14.71
CA ALA A 17 1.02 -0.44 -14.75
C ALA A 17 -0.12 -1.43 -14.50
N GLY A 18 0.19 -2.70 -14.35
CA GLY A 18 -0.71 -3.84 -14.32
C GLY A 18 -0.68 -4.62 -15.62
N LEU A 19 -1.12 -5.88 -15.56
CA LEU A 19 -1.33 -6.67 -16.77
C LEU A 19 -2.48 -6.08 -17.59
N PRO A 20 -2.41 -6.10 -18.93
CA PRO A 20 -3.50 -5.64 -19.78
C PRO A 20 -4.75 -6.50 -19.57
N LEU A 21 -5.92 -5.86 -19.53
CA LEU A 21 -7.21 -6.52 -19.31
C LEU A 21 -7.70 -7.13 -20.64
N THR A 22 -7.00 -8.13 -21.13
CA THR A 22 -7.29 -8.89 -22.35
C THR A 22 -7.42 -10.39 -22.04
N GLN A 23 -7.92 -11.18 -23.00
CA GLN A 23 -8.04 -12.63 -22.83
C GLN A 23 -6.67 -13.33 -22.68
N ARG A 24 -5.61 -12.75 -23.27
CA ARG A 24 -4.25 -13.32 -23.28
C ARG A 24 -3.22 -12.27 -22.87
N PRO A 25 -3.20 -11.84 -21.57
CA PRO A 25 -2.38 -10.72 -21.13
C PRO A 25 -0.88 -10.97 -21.32
N TYR A 26 -0.41 -12.17 -21.05
CA TYR A 26 1.02 -12.51 -21.21
C TYR A 26 1.46 -12.55 -22.67
N GLN A 27 0.56 -12.99 -23.57
CA GLN A 27 0.81 -12.93 -25.00
C GLN A 27 0.98 -11.48 -25.48
N HIS A 28 0.11 -10.58 -25.00
CA HIS A 28 0.19 -9.16 -25.34
C HIS A 28 1.50 -8.52 -24.87
N ILE A 29 1.97 -8.85 -23.67
CA ILE A 29 3.28 -8.38 -23.17
C ILE A 29 4.43 -8.99 -23.97
N ALA A 30 4.34 -10.27 -24.33
CA ALA A 30 5.33 -10.97 -25.11
C ALA A 30 5.53 -10.33 -26.49
N GLU A 31 4.42 -10.00 -27.17
CA GLU A 31 4.43 -9.31 -28.47
C GLU A 31 5.09 -7.93 -28.40
N GLN A 32 4.87 -7.18 -27.30
CA GLN A 32 5.51 -5.87 -27.10
C GLN A 32 7.04 -5.96 -26.91
N LEU A 33 7.53 -7.09 -26.41
CA LEU A 33 8.93 -7.28 -26.03
C LEU A 33 9.69 -8.22 -26.98
N ASP A 34 9.06 -8.69 -28.05
CA ASP A 34 9.59 -9.71 -28.97
C ASP A 34 10.01 -11.00 -28.23
N LEU A 35 9.14 -11.46 -27.33
CA LEU A 35 9.31 -12.66 -26.51
C LEU A 35 8.15 -13.64 -26.75
N THR A 36 8.23 -14.83 -26.14
CA THR A 36 7.09 -15.74 -26.03
C THR A 36 6.35 -15.56 -24.71
N ALA A 37 5.05 -15.85 -24.68
CA ALA A 37 4.25 -15.78 -23.47
C ALA A 37 4.81 -16.69 -22.35
N GLU A 38 5.37 -17.85 -22.74
CA GLU A 38 6.00 -18.78 -21.80
C GLU A 38 7.23 -18.17 -21.11
N VAL A 39 8.08 -17.46 -21.87
CA VAL A 39 9.23 -16.73 -21.31
C VAL A 39 8.76 -15.66 -20.33
N VAL A 40 7.75 -14.86 -20.70
CA VAL A 40 7.19 -13.82 -19.81
C VAL A 40 6.67 -14.44 -18.51
N MET A 41 5.85 -15.50 -18.58
CA MET A 41 5.30 -16.16 -17.40
C MET A 41 6.39 -16.76 -16.50
N THR A 42 7.37 -17.46 -17.09
CA THR A 42 8.47 -18.10 -16.35
C THR A 42 9.32 -17.05 -15.62
N ARG A 43 9.65 -15.96 -16.31
CA ARG A 43 10.43 -14.86 -15.72
C ARG A 43 9.66 -14.15 -14.61
N MET A 44 8.37 -13.89 -14.79
CA MET A 44 7.53 -13.28 -13.74
C MET A 44 7.40 -14.18 -12.52
N ALA A 45 7.25 -15.49 -12.70
CA ALA A 45 7.24 -16.45 -11.60
C ALA A 45 8.57 -16.44 -10.83
N ALA A 46 9.70 -16.48 -11.54
CA ALA A 46 11.02 -16.42 -10.92
C ALA A 46 11.24 -15.12 -10.14
N MET A 47 10.81 -13.97 -10.69
CA MET A 47 10.88 -12.68 -9.97
C MET A 47 9.96 -12.65 -8.74
N GLN A 48 8.82 -13.36 -8.77
CA GLN A 48 7.94 -13.49 -7.62
C GLN A 48 8.56 -14.36 -6.53
N ASP A 49 9.13 -15.51 -6.88
CA ASP A 49 9.83 -16.41 -5.96
C ASP A 49 11.03 -15.73 -5.29
N GLN A 50 11.71 -14.84 -6.00
CA GLN A 50 12.81 -14.02 -5.48
C GLN A 50 12.36 -12.79 -4.69
N GLY A 51 11.06 -12.54 -4.56
CA GLY A 51 10.50 -11.40 -3.84
C GLY A 51 10.63 -10.04 -4.55
N VAL A 52 11.08 -10.00 -5.81
CA VAL A 52 11.12 -8.79 -6.65
C VAL A 52 9.70 -8.35 -6.98
N ILE A 53 8.86 -9.29 -7.43
CA ILE A 53 7.41 -9.11 -7.55
C ILE A 53 6.78 -9.66 -6.25
N ARG A 54 6.26 -8.78 -5.40
CA ARG A 54 5.64 -9.20 -4.14
C ARG A 54 4.36 -10.02 -4.34
N ARG A 55 3.56 -9.64 -5.32
CA ARG A 55 2.29 -10.32 -5.68
C ARG A 55 1.78 -9.85 -7.02
N ILE A 56 1.00 -10.68 -7.67
CA ILE A 56 0.16 -10.33 -8.82
C ILE A 56 -1.28 -10.37 -8.31
N GLY A 57 -2.04 -9.30 -8.51
CA GLY A 57 -3.40 -9.23 -7.99
C GLY A 57 -4.21 -8.11 -8.63
N ALA A 58 -5.53 -8.21 -8.50
CA ALA A 58 -6.44 -7.14 -8.87
C ALA A 58 -6.32 -5.97 -7.89
N VAL A 59 -6.29 -4.75 -8.42
CA VAL A 59 -6.36 -3.51 -7.63
C VAL A 59 -7.72 -2.86 -7.88
N PRO A 60 -8.74 -3.17 -7.06
CA PRO A 60 -10.08 -2.64 -7.25
C PRO A 60 -10.12 -1.14 -6.97
N ASN A 61 -10.99 -0.44 -7.71
CA ASN A 61 -11.31 0.94 -7.39
C ASN A 61 -12.26 0.98 -6.19
N HIS A 62 -11.72 1.18 -4.99
CA HIS A 62 -12.47 1.15 -3.75
C HIS A 62 -13.57 2.25 -3.67
N TYR A 63 -13.42 3.39 -4.37
CA TYR A 63 -14.48 4.38 -4.47
C TYR A 63 -15.72 3.85 -5.21
N LYS A 64 -15.51 3.05 -6.29
CA LYS A 64 -16.60 2.38 -6.99
C LYS A 64 -17.25 1.27 -6.15
N LEU A 65 -16.52 0.72 -5.17
CA LEU A 65 -17.02 -0.23 -4.19
C LEU A 65 -17.71 0.45 -2.98
N GLY A 66 -17.82 1.77 -2.99
CA GLY A 66 -18.51 2.55 -1.95
C GLY A 66 -17.61 3.02 -0.80
N TYR A 67 -16.33 2.65 -0.76
CA TYR A 67 -15.38 3.12 0.26
C TYR A 67 -14.91 4.54 -0.07
N ARG A 68 -15.74 5.53 0.31
CA ARG A 68 -15.53 6.95 -0.02
C ARG A 68 -14.86 7.72 1.10
N PHE A 69 -14.92 7.22 2.33
CA PHE A 69 -14.33 7.84 3.51
C PHE A 69 -12.97 7.22 3.78
N ASN A 70 -11.91 8.00 3.54
CA ASN A 70 -10.53 7.57 3.73
C ASN A 70 -9.85 8.54 4.67
N GLY A 71 -9.39 8.03 5.81
CA GLY A 71 -8.69 8.80 6.83
C GLY A 71 -7.26 8.31 7.01
N MET A 72 -6.30 9.22 6.99
CA MET A 72 -4.99 9.00 7.57
C MET A 72 -5.08 9.40 9.04
N THR A 73 -5.16 8.41 9.92
CA THR A 73 -5.10 8.66 11.37
C THR A 73 -3.64 8.84 11.78
N VAL A 74 -3.37 9.86 12.58
CA VAL A 74 -2.04 10.20 13.07
C VAL A 74 -2.06 10.23 14.58
N TRP A 75 -1.07 9.59 15.20
CA TRP A 75 -1.01 9.33 16.63
C TRP A 75 0.34 9.74 17.17
N ASN A 76 0.32 10.39 18.36
CA ASN A 76 1.51 10.63 19.14
C ASN A 76 1.60 9.52 20.19
N VAL A 77 2.58 8.63 20.07
CA VAL A 77 2.80 7.52 21.01
C VAL A 77 4.24 7.53 21.51
N PRO A 78 4.54 6.98 22.71
CA PRO A 78 5.90 6.92 23.23
C PRO A 78 6.87 6.26 22.25
N GLY A 79 8.07 6.83 22.09
CA GLY A 79 9.07 6.35 21.13
C GLY A 79 9.56 4.93 21.41
N GLU A 80 9.66 4.57 22.69
CA GLU A 80 10.06 3.24 23.14
C GLU A 80 9.03 2.15 22.84
N SER A 81 7.76 2.50 22.65
CA SER A 81 6.66 1.56 22.37
C SER A 81 6.21 1.56 20.91
N ILE A 82 6.83 2.38 20.06
CA ILE A 82 6.35 2.63 18.68
C ILE A 82 6.31 1.36 17.83
N ASP A 83 7.30 0.50 17.93
CA ASP A 83 7.40 -0.70 17.11
C ASP A 83 6.34 -1.74 17.51
N ASP A 84 6.14 -1.96 18.82
CA ASP A 84 5.12 -2.87 19.34
C ASP A 84 3.69 -2.36 19.03
N LEU A 85 3.44 -1.08 19.33
CA LEU A 85 2.14 -0.46 19.04
C LEU A 85 1.86 -0.40 17.54
N GLY A 86 2.86 -0.04 16.74
CA GLY A 86 2.75 -0.01 15.28
C GLY A 86 2.44 -1.38 14.69
N GLN A 87 3.06 -2.44 15.22
CA GLN A 87 2.76 -3.80 14.81
C GLN A 87 1.32 -4.20 15.16
N LYS A 88 0.86 -3.91 16.38
CA LYS A 88 -0.51 -4.19 16.83
C LYS A 88 -1.54 -3.45 15.98
N VAL A 89 -1.34 -2.16 15.72
CA VAL A 89 -2.23 -1.36 14.86
C VAL A 89 -2.21 -1.87 13.43
N GLY A 90 -1.03 -2.22 12.91
CA GLY A 90 -0.88 -2.75 11.55
C GLY A 90 -1.52 -4.12 11.32
N GLN A 91 -1.79 -4.89 12.37
CA GLN A 91 -2.50 -6.18 12.31
C GLN A 91 -4.03 -6.04 12.27
N LEU A 92 -4.58 -4.86 12.51
CA LEU A 92 -6.02 -4.63 12.42
C LEU A 92 -6.48 -4.77 10.95
N GLU A 93 -7.46 -5.63 10.69
CA GLU A 93 -7.91 -5.96 9.32
C GLU A 93 -8.36 -4.74 8.51
N PHE A 94 -8.89 -3.72 9.15
CA PHE A 94 -9.35 -2.49 8.49
C PHE A 94 -8.23 -1.48 8.24
N VAL A 95 -7.03 -1.72 8.76
CA VAL A 95 -5.84 -0.86 8.53
C VAL A 95 -5.12 -1.34 7.28
N SER A 96 -5.13 -0.52 6.24
CA SER A 96 -4.48 -0.88 4.97
C SER A 96 -2.99 -0.58 4.94
N HIS A 97 -2.55 0.42 5.68
CA HIS A 97 -1.15 0.86 5.79
C HIS A 97 -0.91 1.38 7.20
N CYS A 98 0.24 1.03 7.77
CA CYS A 98 0.70 1.53 9.06
C CYS A 98 2.17 1.91 8.94
N TYR A 99 2.54 3.11 9.41
CA TYR A 99 3.90 3.64 9.29
C TYR A 99 4.35 4.31 10.58
N HIS A 100 5.61 4.09 10.94
CA HIS A 100 6.36 4.96 11.86
C HIS A 100 7.03 6.07 11.04
N ARG A 101 6.91 7.33 11.48
CA ARG A 101 7.60 8.49 10.90
C ARG A 101 8.19 9.36 12.01
N LEU A 102 9.23 10.09 11.67
CA LEU A 102 9.84 11.03 12.63
C LEU A 102 8.88 12.19 12.94
N ARG A 103 8.92 12.63 14.20
CA ARG A 103 8.25 13.86 14.62
C ARG A 103 8.98 15.09 14.11
N HIS A 104 8.26 16.19 13.94
CA HIS A 104 8.81 17.51 13.66
C HIS A 104 8.27 18.50 14.70
N LEU A 105 8.85 18.43 15.89
CA LEU A 105 8.43 19.25 17.02
C LEU A 105 8.81 20.73 16.83
N PRO A 106 8.02 21.68 17.36
CA PRO A 106 6.76 21.44 18.10
C PRO A 106 5.53 21.26 17.23
N GLU A 107 5.59 21.56 15.92
CA GLU A 107 4.45 21.67 15.04
C GLU A 107 3.79 20.33 14.70
N TRP A 108 4.58 19.25 14.67
CA TRP A 108 4.12 17.92 14.27
C TRP A 108 4.57 16.84 15.26
N PRO A 109 3.77 16.54 16.31
CA PRO A 109 4.15 15.59 17.35
C PRO A 109 3.86 14.13 17.00
N TYR A 110 3.19 13.85 15.90
CA TYR A 110 2.73 12.51 15.54
C TYR A 110 3.85 11.66 14.95
N ASN A 111 3.90 10.38 15.35
CA ASN A 111 4.92 9.42 14.91
C ASN A 111 4.34 8.06 14.41
N LEU A 112 3.08 7.76 14.73
CA LEU A 112 2.40 6.57 14.23
C LEU A 112 1.28 6.98 13.27
N PHE A 113 1.21 6.36 12.09
CA PHE A 113 0.28 6.69 11.01
C PHE A 113 -0.45 5.44 10.57
N ALA A 114 -1.77 5.47 10.50
CA ALA A 114 -2.58 4.34 10.04
C ALA A 114 -3.67 4.81 9.07
N MET A 115 -3.77 4.14 7.91
CA MET A 115 -4.82 4.40 6.93
C MET A 115 -6.04 3.54 7.21
N VAL A 116 -7.18 4.20 7.36
CA VAL A 116 -8.50 3.57 7.55
C VAL A 116 -9.45 3.92 6.40
N HIS A 117 -10.39 3.03 6.12
CA HIS A 117 -11.33 3.16 5.00
C HIS A 117 -12.73 2.76 5.43
N GLY A 118 -13.73 3.55 5.09
CA GLY A 118 -15.13 3.26 5.40
C GLY A 118 -16.08 3.60 4.25
N LYS A 119 -17.26 3.03 4.30
CA LYS A 119 -18.39 3.39 3.43
C LYS A 119 -19.17 4.58 3.97
N SER A 120 -19.06 4.82 5.26
CA SER A 120 -19.67 5.94 5.98
C SER A 120 -18.65 6.58 6.92
N GLN A 121 -18.96 7.81 7.38
CA GLN A 121 -18.19 8.48 8.42
C GLN A 121 -18.20 7.64 9.72
N ALA A 122 -19.38 7.10 10.08
CA ALA A 122 -19.53 6.28 11.28
C ALA A 122 -18.64 5.01 11.26
N ASP A 123 -18.41 4.40 10.10
CA ASP A 123 -17.49 3.28 9.98
C ASP A 123 -16.06 3.71 10.33
N VAL A 124 -15.62 4.85 9.79
CA VAL A 124 -14.29 5.40 10.05
C VAL A 124 -14.14 5.80 11.52
N ASP A 125 -15.13 6.46 12.09
CA ASP A 125 -15.12 6.89 13.50
C ASP A 125 -14.99 5.66 14.44
N LYS A 126 -15.70 4.57 14.13
CA LYS A 126 -15.60 3.31 14.86
C LYS A 126 -14.19 2.70 14.76
N GLN A 127 -13.58 2.71 13.57
CA GLN A 127 -12.22 2.22 13.37
C GLN A 127 -11.19 3.06 14.14
N ILE A 128 -11.35 4.38 14.13
CA ILE A 128 -10.52 5.31 14.89
C ILE A 128 -10.61 5.01 16.39
N GLN A 129 -11.83 4.81 16.90
CA GLN A 129 -12.04 4.46 18.30
C GLN A 129 -11.37 3.14 18.67
N GLN A 130 -11.42 2.12 17.81
CA GLN A 130 -10.74 0.86 18.04
C GLN A 130 -9.21 1.01 18.11
N ILE A 131 -8.62 1.87 17.28
CA ILE A 131 -7.19 2.18 17.38
C ILE A 131 -6.90 2.93 18.68
N ALA A 132 -7.73 3.92 19.04
CA ALA A 132 -7.58 4.66 20.29
C ALA A 132 -7.64 3.74 21.53
N ASP A 133 -8.60 2.82 21.56
CA ASP A 133 -8.77 1.84 22.64
C ASP A 133 -7.56 0.89 22.73
N LEU A 134 -7.01 0.46 21.59
CA LEU A 134 -5.82 -0.38 21.53
C LEU A 134 -4.58 0.36 22.05
N LEU A 135 -4.43 1.65 21.72
CA LEU A 135 -3.31 2.49 22.20
C LEU A 135 -3.44 2.86 23.67
N GLY A 136 -4.67 3.00 24.18
CA GLY A 136 -4.96 3.32 25.59
C GLY A 136 -4.18 4.54 26.08
N ASP A 137 -3.52 4.41 27.23
CA ASP A 137 -2.73 5.48 27.85
C ASP A 137 -1.49 5.89 27.04
N SER A 138 -1.10 5.09 26.05
CA SER A 138 -0.01 5.44 25.13
C SER A 138 -0.43 6.45 24.07
N ASN A 139 -1.73 6.76 23.93
CA ASN A 139 -2.22 7.81 23.02
C ASN A 139 -2.05 9.19 23.68
N MET A 140 -0.96 9.87 23.38
CA MET A 140 -0.66 11.22 23.86
C MET A 140 -1.28 12.34 23.00
N GLY A 141 -2.04 11.98 21.97
CA GLY A 141 -2.72 12.89 21.07
C GLY A 141 -2.89 12.28 19.68
N SER A 142 -3.98 12.64 19.00
CA SER A 142 -4.28 12.11 17.68
C SER A 142 -5.06 13.10 16.83
N GLU A 143 -4.94 12.97 15.52
CA GLU A 143 -5.75 13.67 14.52
C GLU A 143 -6.12 12.75 13.38
N VAL A 144 -7.04 13.19 12.53
CA VAL A 144 -7.46 12.48 11.33
C VAL A 144 -7.40 13.42 10.13
N LEU A 145 -6.62 13.02 9.13
CA LEU A 145 -6.49 13.75 7.88
C LEU A 145 -7.37 13.08 6.83
N TYR A 146 -8.51 13.67 6.52
CA TYR A 146 -9.43 13.15 5.50
C TYR A 146 -9.01 13.55 4.09
N SER A 147 -9.07 12.60 3.16
CA SER A 147 -8.82 12.88 1.74
C SER A 147 -10.03 13.56 1.11
N THR A 148 -9.85 14.78 0.61
CA THR A 148 -10.90 15.54 -0.08
C THR A 148 -10.89 15.33 -1.60
N LYS A 149 -9.68 15.14 -2.19
CA LYS A 149 -9.50 14.97 -3.64
C LYS A 149 -8.25 14.13 -3.93
N ILE A 150 -8.38 13.15 -4.81
CA ILE A 150 -7.22 12.42 -5.33
C ILE A 150 -6.59 13.27 -6.43
N LEU A 151 -5.32 13.65 -6.23
CA LEU A 151 -4.54 14.36 -7.23
C LEU A 151 -3.76 13.38 -8.11
N LYS A 152 -3.21 12.32 -7.49
CA LYS A 152 -2.50 11.24 -8.18
C LYS A 152 -2.55 9.96 -7.34
N LYS A 153 -2.82 8.83 -7.99
CA LYS A 153 -2.77 7.50 -7.35
C LYS A 153 -2.07 6.52 -8.28
N THR A 154 -0.79 6.34 -8.07
CA THR A 154 0.02 5.35 -8.80
C THR A 154 0.98 4.68 -7.82
N GLY A 155 1.35 3.41 -8.07
CA GLY A 155 2.48 2.78 -7.38
C GLY A 155 3.83 3.37 -7.83
N PHE A 156 4.91 2.91 -7.18
CA PHE A 156 6.27 3.17 -7.65
C PHE A 156 6.43 2.67 -9.08
N ARG A 157 7.15 3.43 -9.89
CA ARG A 157 7.48 3.07 -11.27
C ARG A 157 8.95 3.33 -11.51
N SER A 158 9.69 2.32 -11.94
CA SER A 158 11.04 2.46 -12.46
C SER A 158 10.98 3.21 -13.79
N ARG A 159 11.92 4.12 -13.99
CA ARG A 159 12.08 4.90 -15.24
C ARG A 159 13.37 4.53 -15.98
N ASP A 160 14.28 3.84 -15.28
CA ASP A 160 15.60 3.44 -15.78
C ASP A 160 15.68 1.93 -15.95
#